data_92506534260e4e117380f467e041157d
#
_entry.id   92506534260e4e117380f467e041157d
#
_cell.length_a   1.000
_cell.length_b   1.000
_cell.length_c   1.000
_cell.angle_alpha   90.00
_cell.angle_beta   90.00
_cell.angle_gamma   90.00
#
_symmetry.space_group_name_H-M   'P 1'
#
loop_
_entity.id
_entity.type
_entity.pdbx_description
1 polymer ?
#
loop_
_entity_poly.entity_id
_entity_poly.type
_entity_poly.pdbx_seq_one_letter_code
_entity_poly.pdbx_strand_id
1 'polypeptide(L)'
;MGHYEAPIREPIIVGNKTYHDVTVDVAAAIEGKANKNWKIAFTIALIAMLWGFGAIAYTIGTGIGVWGLNNKINWAWDITNFVWWIGIGHAGTLISAVLLLFRQKWRMGINRSAEAMTIFAVFQAGLFPLIHMGRIWNGFYTLPIPNQLGSLWVNFNSPLLWDVFAISTYLSVSLVFWWTGLLPDFAMIRDRATKPFQKKIYSLVSFGWSGKAKDWQRFEEVSLVLAGLATPLVLSVHTIVSFDFATSVIPGWHSTVYPPYFVAGAVFSGFAMVQTLLLIMRKVSNLEGYITRVHIENMNKVILVTGGIVAVAYMSEFFVGWYTGSSYEDFTYLSWGAATGPYWWAFWTLIICNSVIPQLLWFKKIRTNYIYTFIIAIFINIGMWFERFDIIVINLSRGHLPSTWGMFSPTFIDIGIFVGTLGFFFVLFLLYARTFPVIAQAEVKSILKSSGDNYKRERDNPSTVKKEIKKVVPVVSTPVEEIISEPESNDNKTSNLLESLGTFDIKTQQPDDLKKVKGIGPVMEKTLNQIGIYSFDQVSKMTEKEYDLLDSITDSFPGRAQRDDWAGQANKLKS
;
A
#
# COMPACT_ATOMS: atom_id res chain seq x y z
N MET A 1 4.08 -3.17 -42.20
CA MET A 1 4.43 -2.81 -40.83
C MET A 1 3.75 -3.81 -39.93
N GLY A 2 4.49 -4.70 -39.28
CA GLY A 2 3.92 -5.71 -38.40
C GLY A 2 3.34 -5.04 -37.18
N HIS A 3 2.07 -5.32 -36.89
CA HIS A 3 1.45 -4.91 -35.62
C HIS A 3 2.20 -5.63 -34.50
N TYR A 4 3.02 -4.88 -33.74
CA TYR A 4 3.52 -5.33 -32.45
C TYR A 4 2.33 -5.41 -31.49
N GLU A 5 1.75 -6.60 -31.34
CA GLU A 5 0.81 -6.85 -30.26
C GLU A 5 1.56 -6.70 -28.93
N ALA A 6 1.07 -5.80 -28.09
CA ALA A 6 1.61 -5.66 -26.74
C ALA A 6 1.49 -7.00 -26.00
N PRO A 7 2.54 -7.47 -25.31
CA PRO A 7 2.49 -8.75 -24.63
C PRO A 7 1.31 -8.81 -23.68
N ILE A 8 0.53 -9.90 -23.75
CA ILE A 8 -0.63 -10.13 -22.90
C ILE A 8 -0.15 -10.19 -21.45
N ARG A 9 -0.53 -9.21 -20.65
CA ARG A 9 -0.23 -9.20 -19.21
C ARG A 9 -1.11 -10.22 -18.49
N GLU A 10 -0.52 -10.97 -17.56
CA GLU A 10 -1.30 -11.83 -16.67
C GLU A 10 -2.35 -10.98 -15.91
N PRO A 11 -3.58 -11.51 -15.75
CA PRO A 11 -4.63 -10.78 -15.05
C PRO A 11 -4.26 -10.52 -13.59
N ILE A 12 -4.47 -9.30 -13.14
CA ILE A 12 -4.22 -8.90 -11.74
C ILE A 12 -5.26 -9.54 -10.81
N ILE A 13 -6.51 -9.65 -11.26
CA ILE A 13 -7.62 -10.28 -10.52
C ILE A 13 -8.12 -11.46 -11.33
N VAL A 14 -8.35 -12.58 -10.66
CA VAL A 14 -8.75 -13.86 -11.28
C VAL A 14 -10.13 -14.27 -10.77
N GLY A 15 -10.88 -15.02 -11.60
CA GLY A 15 -12.16 -15.64 -11.21
C GLY A 15 -13.40 -14.90 -11.69
N ASN A 16 -13.31 -14.09 -12.76
CA ASN A 16 -14.46 -13.42 -13.41
C ASN A 16 -15.38 -12.66 -12.42
N LYS A 17 -14.78 -11.95 -11.47
CA LYS A 17 -15.49 -11.22 -10.41
C LYS A 17 -16.31 -10.06 -10.98
N THR A 18 -17.55 -9.93 -10.51
CA THR A 18 -18.40 -8.74 -10.74
C THR A 18 -18.17 -7.70 -9.65
N TYR A 19 -18.67 -6.49 -9.85
CA TYR A 19 -18.65 -5.44 -8.81
C TYR A 19 -19.34 -5.87 -7.51
N HIS A 20 -20.41 -6.67 -7.63
CA HIS A 20 -21.15 -7.21 -6.50
C HIS A 20 -20.29 -8.24 -5.74
N ASP A 21 -19.65 -9.17 -6.46
CA ASP A 21 -18.79 -10.19 -5.86
C ASP A 21 -17.66 -9.57 -5.05
N VAL A 22 -17.02 -8.52 -5.57
CA VAL A 22 -15.98 -7.80 -4.82
C VAL A 22 -16.52 -7.25 -3.50
N THR A 23 -17.72 -6.66 -3.52
CA THR A 23 -18.33 -6.12 -2.30
C THR A 23 -18.65 -7.22 -1.28
N VAL A 24 -19.21 -8.34 -1.74
CA VAL A 24 -19.57 -9.48 -0.87
C VAL A 24 -18.32 -10.13 -0.29
N ASP A 25 -17.31 -10.40 -1.12
CA ASP A 25 -16.07 -11.04 -0.69
C ASP A 25 -15.31 -10.20 0.35
N VAL A 26 -15.23 -8.88 0.15
CA VAL A 26 -14.57 -7.97 1.10
C VAL A 26 -15.37 -7.84 2.40
N ALA A 27 -16.71 -7.79 2.31
CA ALA A 27 -17.57 -7.71 3.49
C ALA A 27 -17.63 -9.03 4.27
N ALA A 28 -17.44 -10.18 3.63
CA ALA A 28 -17.58 -11.50 4.25
C ALA A 28 -16.70 -11.70 5.48
N ALA A 29 -15.48 -11.14 5.47
CA ALA A 29 -14.58 -11.21 6.63
C ALA A 29 -15.12 -10.44 7.82
N ILE A 30 -15.83 -9.33 7.60
CA ILE A 30 -16.37 -8.42 8.64
C ILE A 30 -17.72 -8.93 9.14
N GLU A 31 -18.60 -9.36 8.25
CA GLU A 31 -19.96 -9.81 8.54
C GLU A 31 -19.99 -11.24 9.12
N GLY A 32 -19.04 -12.09 8.72
CA GLY A 32 -18.98 -13.50 9.12
C GLY A 32 -18.59 -13.70 10.60
N LYS A 33 -18.81 -14.91 11.14
CA LYS A 33 -18.34 -15.28 12.47
C LYS A 33 -16.85 -15.62 12.45
N ALA A 34 -16.14 -15.32 13.55
CA ALA A 34 -14.74 -15.69 13.73
C ALA A 34 -14.60 -17.24 13.75
N ASN A 35 -13.74 -17.77 12.88
CA ASN A 35 -13.47 -19.21 12.83
C ASN A 35 -12.57 -19.66 14.01
N LYS A 36 -12.46 -20.97 14.21
CA LYS A 36 -11.67 -21.56 15.32
C LYS A 36 -10.19 -21.16 15.23
N ASN A 37 -9.61 -21.17 14.04
CA ASN A 37 -8.20 -20.86 13.84
C ASN A 37 -7.89 -19.41 14.16
N TRP A 38 -8.77 -18.47 13.77
CA TRP A 38 -8.63 -17.05 14.14
C TRP A 38 -8.65 -16.86 15.66
N LYS A 39 -9.59 -17.54 16.36
CA LYS A 39 -9.68 -17.45 17.83
C LYS A 39 -8.41 -17.97 18.51
N ILE A 40 -7.86 -19.09 18.04
CA ILE A 40 -6.59 -19.63 18.56
C ILE A 40 -5.45 -18.64 18.33
N ALA A 41 -5.28 -18.15 17.10
CA ALA A 41 -4.23 -17.17 16.79
C ALA A 41 -4.37 -15.88 17.61
N PHE A 42 -5.59 -15.38 17.77
CA PHE A 42 -5.87 -14.20 18.58
C PHE A 42 -5.56 -14.44 20.07
N THR A 43 -5.92 -15.60 20.61
CA THR A 43 -5.62 -15.94 22.01
C THR A 43 -4.11 -16.05 22.25
N ILE A 44 -3.37 -16.68 21.34
CA ILE A 44 -1.90 -16.76 21.46
C ILE A 44 -1.28 -15.35 21.42
N ALA A 45 -1.69 -14.52 20.46
CA ALA A 45 -1.22 -13.16 20.34
C ALA A 45 -1.58 -12.30 21.57
N LEU A 46 -2.78 -12.49 22.12
CA LEU A 46 -3.24 -11.80 23.32
C LEU A 46 -2.41 -12.18 24.57
N ILE A 47 -2.13 -13.48 24.74
CA ILE A 47 -1.27 -13.94 25.86
C ILE A 47 0.14 -13.35 25.73
N ALA A 48 0.73 -13.36 24.53
CA ALA A 48 2.03 -12.76 24.28
C ALA A 48 2.01 -11.25 24.57
N MET A 49 0.98 -10.53 24.13
CA MET A 49 0.78 -9.11 24.40
C MET A 49 0.68 -8.83 25.91
N LEU A 50 -0.11 -9.60 26.63
CA LEU A 50 -0.29 -9.43 28.08
C LEU A 50 1.02 -9.69 28.85
N TRP A 51 1.80 -10.69 28.45
CA TRP A 51 3.12 -10.91 29.02
C TRP A 51 4.04 -9.70 28.79
N GLY A 52 4.09 -9.15 27.56
CA GLY A 52 4.88 -7.98 27.25
C GLY A 52 4.46 -6.73 28.01
N PHE A 53 3.16 -6.46 28.10
CA PHE A 53 2.66 -5.33 28.90
C PHE A 53 2.93 -5.50 30.38
N GLY A 54 2.89 -6.73 30.90
CA GLY A 54 3.33 -7.05 32.26
C GLY A 54 4.83 -6.75 32.46
N ALA A 55 5.68 -7.12 31.51
CA ALA A 55 7.11 -6.82 31.52
C ALA A 55 7.39 -5.31 31.45
N ILE A 56 6.65 -4.59 30.61
CA ILE A 56 6.73 -3.11 30.52
C ILE A 56 6.30 -2.47 31.83
N ALA A 57 5.17 -2.88 32.41
CA ALA A 57 4.70 -2.35 33.68
C ALA A 57 5.71 -2.59 34.82
N TYR A 58 6.33 -3.77 34.84
CA TYR A 58 7.41 -4.10 35.79
C TYR A 58 8.63 -3.19 35.57
N THR A 59 9.05 -2.97 34.32
CA THR A 59 10.15 -2.04 33.98
C THR A 59 9.85 -0.61 34.45
N ILE A 60 8.63 -0.11 34.25
CA ILE A 60 8.24 1.24 34.68
C ILE A 60 8.27 1.37 36.21
N GLY A 61 7.86 0.32 36.92
CA GLY A 61 7.87 0.31 38.39
C GLY A 61 9.26 0.19 39.01
N THR A 62 10.14 -0.61 38.42
CA THR A 62 11.48 -0.94 38.97
C THR A 62 12.60 -0.16 38.32
N GLY A 63 12.45 0.29 37.08
CA GLY A 63 13.46 0.92 36.23
C GLY A 63 14.13 -0.05 35.27
N ILE A 64 14.90 0.47 34.30
CA ILE A 64 15.57 -0.30 33.24
C ILE A 64 16.67 -1.25 33.72
N GLY A 65 17.07 -1.17 34.99
CA GLY A 65 18.06 -2.08 35.58
C GLY A 65 17.65 -3.56 35.60
N VAL A 66 16.37 -3.87 35.27
CA VAL A 66 15.86 -5.25 35.13
C VAL A 66 16.16 -5.85 33.76
N TRP A 67 16.64 -5.04 32.81
CA TRP A 67 17.07 -5.48 31.50
C TRP A 67 18.52 -5.95 31.51
N GLY A 68 18.96 -6.61 30.45
CA GLY A 68 20.36 -7.03 30.28
C GLY A 68 21.34 -5.88 29.96
N LEU A 69 20.85 -4.64 29.96
CA LEU A 69 21.68 -3.45 29.73
C LEU A 69 22.73 -3.25 30.82
N ASN A 70 23.85 -2.64 30.46
CA ASN A 70 24.90 -2.25 31.39
C ASN A 70 25.55 -0.91 30.95
N ASN A 71 26.44 -0.35 31.77
CA ASN A 71 27.06 0.96 31.50
C ASN A 71 27.91 1.01 30.22
N LYS A 72 28.21 -0.14 29.61
CA LYS A 72 29.04 -0.25 28.41
C LYS A 72 28.17 -0.50 27.18
N ILE A 73 27.11 -1.28 27.35
CA ILE A 73 26.09 -1.57 26.31
C ILE A 73 24.78 -1.05 26.87
N ASN A 74 24.50 0.23 26.61
CA ASN A 74 23.31 0.94 27.06
C ASN A 74 22.15 0.89 26.06
N TRP A 75 22.40 0.44 24.84
CA TRP A 75 21.41 0.13 23.81
C TRP A 75 21.53 -1.34 23.42
N ALA A 76 20.44 -2.07 23.44
CA ALA A 76 20.42 -3.48 23.05
C ALA A 76 19.09 -3.86 22.38
N TRP A 77 18.36 -4.84 22.91
CA TRP A 77 17.14 -5.34 22.28
C TRP A 77 16.03 -4.29 22.18
N ASP A 78 15.94 -3.37 23.07
CA ASP A 78 14.99 -2.26 23.05
C ASP A 78 15.16 -1.40 21.78
N ILE A 79 16.38 -0.88 21.54
CA ILE A 79 16.66 -0.07 20.35
C ILE A 79 16.71 -0.94 19.09
N THR A 80 17.19 -2.19 19.17
CA THR A 80 17.10 -3.16 18.08
C THR A 80 15.65 -3.34 17.61
N ASN A 81 14.73 -3.54 18.53
CA ASN A 81 13.31 -3.67 18.24
C ASN A 81 12.71 -2.37 17.70
N PHE A 82 13.07 -1.22 18.27
CA PHE A 82 12.65 0.10 17.77
C PHE A 82 12.99 0.27 16.29
N VAL A 83 14.27 0.09 15.94
CA VAL A 83 14.74 0.28 14.56
C VAL A 83 14.15 -0.77 13.61
N TRP A 84 13.95 -1.99 14.07
CA TRP A 84 13.33 -3.05 13.29
C TRP A 84 11.85 -2.75 12.99
N TRP A 85 11.06 -2.33 13.99
CA TRP A 85 9.66 -1.99 13.81
C TRP A 85 9.46 -0.77 12.92
N ILE A 86 10.27 0.26 13.07
CA ILE A 86 10.18 1.43 12.20
C ILE A 86 10.53 1.06 10.75
N GLY A 87 11.52 0.17 10.55
CA GLY A 87 11.86 -0.37 9.22
C GLY A 87 10.70 -1.11 8.57
N ILE A 88 10.01 -1.99 9.31
CA ILE A 88 8.82 -2.69 8.81
C ILE A 88 7.74 -1.70 8.37
N GLY A 89 7.52 -0.62 9.12
CA GLY A 89 6.51 0.38 8.82
C GLY A 89 6.65 1.05 7.44
N HIS A 90 7.85 1.12 6.87
CA HIS A 90 8.12 1.87 5.64
C HIS A 90 7.47 1.30 4.37
N ALA A 91 7.39 -0.01 4.24
CA ALA A 91 6.92 -0.63 3.02
C ALA A 91 5.43 -0.37 2.73
N GLY A 92 4.61 -0.25 3.75
CA GLY A 92 3.20 0.00 3.52
C GLY A 92 2.93 1.36 2.89
N THR A 93 3.60 2.40 3.38
CA THR A 93 3.51 3.73 2.78
C THR A 93 4.16 3.76 1.38
N LEU A 94 5.25 3.01 1.15
CA LEU A 94 5.84 2.89 -0.18
C LEU A 94 4.86 2.22 -1.16
N ILE A 95 4.18 1.15 -0.75
CA ILE A 95 3.18 0.46 -1.57
C ILE A 95 2.00 1.37 -1.88
N SER A 96 1.49 2.10 -0.89
CA SER A 96 0.32 2.95 -1.08
C SER A 96 0.63 4.28 -1.76
N ALA A 97 1.74 4.96 -1.41
CA ALA A 97 2.09 6.28 -1.93
C ALA A 97 2.93 6.20 -3.21
N VAL A 98 4.12 5.59 -3.15
CA VAL A 98 5.05 5.59 -4.31
C VAL A 98 4.46 4.84 -5.50
N LEU A 99 3.87 3.66 -5.28
CA LEU A 99 3.23 2.93 -6.37
C LEU A 99 1.96 3.61 -6.89
N LEU A 100 1.29 4.46 -6.09
CA LEU A 100 0.20 5.32 -6.56
C LEU A 100 0.73 6.39 -7.52
N LEU A 101 1.79 7.09 -7.16
CA LEU A 101 2.42 8.10 -8.01
C LEU A 101 2.92 7.50 -9.33
N PHE A 102 3.47 6.29 -9.30
CA PHE A 102 3.84 5.54 -10.50
C PHE A 102 2.66 4.85 -11.21
N ARG A 103 1.42 5.08 -10.77
CA ARG A 103 0.19 4.52 -11.34
C ARG A 103 0.20 3.00 -11.49
N GLN A 104 0.81 2.30 -10.55
CA GLN A 104 0.92 0.83 -10.57
C GLN A 104 -0.40 0.18 -10.14
N LYS A 105 -1.05 -0.53 -11.07
CA LYS A 105 -2.36 -1.15 -10.83
C LYS A 105 -2.30 -2.33 -9.84
N TRP A 106 -1.19 -3.06 -9.78
CA TRP A 106 -1.07 -4.22 -8.88
C TRP A 106 -1.07 -3.86 -7.39
N ARG A 107 -0.82 -2.59 -7.01
CA ARG A 107 -0.93 -2.15 -5.61
C ARG A 107 -2.35 -2.30 -5.03
N MET A 108 -3.38 -2.21 -5.88
CA MET A 108 -4.78 -2.09 -5.45
C MET A 108 -5.32 -3.30 -4.66
N GLY A 109 -4.73 -4.47 -4.86
CA GLY A 109 -5.09 -5.68 -4.08
C GLY A 109 -4.37 -5.83 -2.75
N ILE A 110 -3.35 -4.99 -2.47
CA ILE A 110 -2.46 -5.19 -1.31
C ILE A 110 -2.27 -3.95 -0.43
N ASN A 111 -2.59 -2.75 -0.93
CA ASN A 111 -2.29 -1.48 -0.27
C ASN A 111 -2.94 -1.36 1.12
N ARG A 112 -4.20 -1.76 1.29
CA ARG A 112 -4.90 -1.64 2.58
C ARG A 112 -4.25 -2.42 3.71
N SER A 113 -3.87 -3.67 3.44
CA SER A 113 -3.16 -4.49 4.41
C SER A 113 -1.76 -3.93 4.71
N ALA A 114 -1.10 -3.37 3.71
CA ALA A 114 0.21 -2.75 3.85
C ALA A 114 0.15 -1.45 4.67
N GLU A 115 -0.85 -0.59 4.43
CA GLU A 115 -1.10 0.64 5.21
C GLU A 115 -1.40 0.34 6.69
N ALA A 116 -2.26 -0.65 6.95
CA ALA A 116 -2.56 -1.08 8.32
C ALA A 116 -1.32 -1.62 9.03
N MET A 117 -0.50 -2.42 8.34
CA MET A 117 0.78 -2.89 8.87
C MET A 117 1.70 -1.73 9.26
N THR A 118 1.80 -0.69 8.42
CA THR A 118 2.58 0.51 8.73
C THR A 118 2.15 1.15 10.05
N ILE A 119 0.85 1.43 10.21
CA ILE A 119 0.34 2.08 11.41
C ILE A 119 0.65 1.23 12.65
N PHE A 120 0.42 -0.08 12.58
CA PHE A 120 0.67 -0.96 13.73
C PHE A 120 2.16 -1.11 14.04
N ALA A 121 3.03 -1.16 13.02
CA ALA A 121 4.47 -1.21 13.22
C ALA A 121 5.02 0.09 13.84
N VAL A 122 4.53 1.25 13.39
CA VAL A 122 4.94 2.54 13.97
C VAL A 122 4.44 2.71 15.41
N PHE A 123 3.27 2.17 15.75
CA PHE A 123 2.83 2.11 17.16
C PHE A 123 3.79 1.29 18.02
N GLN A 124 4.27 0.13 17.52
CA GLN A 124 5.28 -0.66 18.24
C GLN A 124 6.57 0.15 18.40
N ALA A 125 7.06 0.76 17.33
CA ALA A 125 8.27 1.56 17.37
C ALA A 125 8.16 2.71 18.40
N GLY A 126 7.03 3.42 18.42
CA GLY A 126 6.80 4.54 19.34
C GLY A 126 6.78 4.18 20.82
N LEU A 127 6.60 2.90 21.19
CA LEU A 127 6.67 2.45 22.58
C LEU A 127 8.11 2.44 23.10
N PHE A 128 9.09 2.07 22.28
CA PHE A 128 10.44 1.81 22.75
C PHE A 128 11.18 3.03 23.30
N PRO A 129 11.15 4.23 22.69
CA PRO A 129 11.76 5.42 23.27
C PRO A 129 11.19 5.74 24.66
N LEU A 130 9.89 5.56 24.87
CA LEU A 130 9.24 5.78 26.15
C LEU A 130 9.64 4.74 27.19
N ILE A 131 9.72 3.46 26.81
CA ILE A 131 10.09 2.37 27.70
C ILE A 131 11.58 2.46 28.06
N HIS A 132 12.43 2.83 27.08
CA HIS A 132 13.88 2.98 27.27
C HIS A 132 14.24 3.98 28.36
N MET A 133 13.46 5.05 28.50
CA MET A 133 13.64 5.99 29.61
C MET A 133 13.36 5.38 31.00
N GLY A 134 12.75 4.20 31.06
CA GLY A 134 12.35 3.53 32.30
C GLY A 134 11.20 4.23 33.03
N ARG A 135 11.19 5.55 33.01
CA ARG A 135 10.17 6.41 33.63
C ARG A 135 9.46 7.24 32.57
N ILE A 136 8.37 6.70 32.04
CA ILE A 136 7.63 7.25 30.89
C ILE A 136 7.13 8.69 31.08
N TRP A 137 6.92 9.12 32.34
CA TRP A 137 6.55 10.51 32.66
C TRP A 137 7.63 11.53 32.35
N ASN A 138 8.87 11.09 32.13
CA ASN A 138 9.96 11.94 31.65
C ASN A 138 9.96 12.13 30.13
N GLY A 139 9.00 11.54 29.42
CA GLY A 139 8.91 11.61 27.96
C GLY A 139 8.89 13.02 27.38
N PHE A 140 8.44 14.02 28.12
CA PHE A 140 8.47 15.41 27.70
C PHE A 140 9.90 15.97 27.48
N TYR A 141 10.93 15.37 28.08
CA TYR A 141 12.32 15.76 27.86
C TYR A 141 12.84 15.42 26.44
N THR A 142 12.14 14.57 25.73
CA THR A 142 12.42 14.32 24.30
C THR A 142 11.93 15.44 23.38
N LEU A 143 11.12 16.38 23.91
CA LEU A 143 10.62 17.51 23.17
C LEU A 143 11.55 18.73 23.33
N PRO A 144 11.61 19.65 22.35
CA PRO A 144 12.47 20.83 22.40
C PRO A 144 11.88 21.94 23.28
N ILE A 145 11.61 21.61 24.54
CA ILE A 145 11.09 22.57 25.53
C ILE A 145 12.16 22.89 26.57
N PRO A 146 12.20 24.14 27.06
CA PRO A 146 13.07 24.52 28.17
C PRO A 146 12.79 23.65 29.38
N ASN A 147 13.82 23.20 30.05
CA ASN A 147 13.70 22.35 31.23
C ASN A 147 14.59 22.83 32.37
N GLN A 148 14.38 22.26 33.57
CA GLN A 148 15.07 22.67 34.80
C GLN A 148 16.54 22.17 34.86
N LEU A 149 16.95 21.25 33.99
CA LEU A 149 18.29 20.68 33.97
C LEU A 149 19.34 21.58 33.32
N GLY A 150 18.89 22.67 32.72
CA GLY A 150 19.76 23.69 32.14
C GLY A 150 18.97 24.91 31.69
N SER A 151 19.62 26.06 31.72
CA SER A 151 19.08 27.32 31.18
C SER A 151 19.00 27.34 29.65
N LEU A 152 19.58 26.33 29.00
CA LEU A 152 19.66 26.20 27.56
C LEU A 152 18.53 25.34 27.03
N TRP A 153 18.18 25.57 25.76
CA TRP A 153 17.27 24.73 25.01
C TRP A 153 17.83 23.34 24.82
N VAL A 154 16.93 22.39 24.61
CA VAL A 154 17.29 21.03 24.17
C VAL A 154 18.18 21.11 22.94
N ASN A 155 19.19 20.26 22.89
CA ASN A 155 20.17 20.22 21.81
C ASN A 155 19.53 19.79 20.49
N PHE A 156 19.25 20.75 19.59
CA PHE A 156 18.72 20.48 18.27
C PHE A 156 19.67 19.74 17.32
N ASN A 157 20.95 19.60 17.68
CA ASN A 157 21.91 18.81 16.91
C ASN A 157 21.84 17.32 17.23
N SER A 158 21.00 16.89 18.18
CA SER A 158 20.84 15.49 18.52
C SER A 158 19.92 14.77 17.53
N PRO A 159 20.35 13.69 16.86
CA PRO A 159 19.50 12.85 16.02
C PRO A 159 18.29 12.28 16.76
N LEU A 160 18.42 11.96 18.05
CA LEU A 160 17.32 11.48 18.88
C LEU A 160 16.13 12.46 18.94
N LEU A 161 16.41 13.77 18.91
CA LEU A 161 15.36 14.78 18.82
C LEU A 161 14.71 14.78 17.43
N TRP A 162 15.50 14.63 16.38
CA TRP A 162 15.00 14.58 14.99
C TRP A 162 14.09 13.37 14.80
N ASP A 163 14.38 12.24 15.44
CA ASP A 163 13.54 11.03 15.42
C ASP A 163 12.14 11.30 15.95
N VAL A 164 12.00 12.05 17.04
CA VAL A 164 10.69 12.39 17.61
C VAL A 164 9.83 13.14 16.59
N PHE A 165 10.40 14.11 15.88
CA PHE A 165 9.69 14.84 14.84
C PHE A 165 9.40 13.97 13.61
N ALA A 166 10.40 13.23 13.14
CA ALA A 166 10.29 12.40 11.96
C ALA A 166 9.21 11.31 12.14
N ILE A 167 9.25 10.58 13.24
CA ILE A 167 8.31 9.49 13.54
C ILE A 167 6.90 10.03 13.79
N SER A 168 6.76 11.14 14.53
CA SER A 168 5.46 11.76 14.80
C SER A 168 4.80 12.26 13.53
N THR A 169 5.58 12.93 12.66
CA THR A 169 5.10 13.42 11.37
C THR A 169 4.72 12.23 10.45
N TYR A 170 5.57 11.21 10.41
CA TYR A 170 5.31 10.02 9.62
C TYR A 170 4.03 9.28 10.07
N LEU A 171 3.85 9.09 11.37
CA LEU A 171 2.65 8.49 11.92
C LEU A 171 1.41 9.30 11.56
N SER A 172 1.47 10.63 11.73
CA SER A 172 0.34 11.53 11.46
C SER A 172 -0.07 11.49 9.99
N VAL A 173 0.88 11.64 9.07
CA VAL A 173 0.60 11.61 7.62
C VAL A 173 0.12 10.22 7.19
N SER A 174 0.75 9.15 7.67
CA SER A 174 0.35 7.78 7.34
C SER A 174 -1.05 7.44 7.88
N LEU A 175 -1.40 7.91 9.08
CA LEU A 175 -2.72 7.71 9.66
C LEU A 175 -3.81 8.44 8.86
N VAL A 176 -3.57 9.70 8.48
CA VAL A 176 -4.50 10.48 7.64
C VAL A 176 -4.65 9.84 6.26
N PHE A 177 -3.55 9.37 5.66
CA PHE A 177 -3.57 8.71 4.36
C PHE A 177 -4.37 7.39 4.41
N TRP A 178 -4.10 6.55 5.39
CA TRP A 178 -4.82 5.30 5.61
C TRP A 178 -6.32 5.54 5.87
N TRP A 179 -6.66 6.49 6.77
CA TRP A 179 -8.05 6.82 7.07
C TRP A 179 -8.79 7.40 5.86
N THR A 180 -8.18 8.35 5.14
CA THR A 180 -8.76 8.91 3.90
C THR A 180 -9.06 7.80 2.90
N GLY A 181 -8.11 6.88 2.71
CA GLY A 181 -8.27 5.74 1.84
C GLY A 181 -9.44 4.82 2.21
N LEU A 182 -9.76 4.69 3.51
CA LEU A 182 -10.83 3.83 4.02
C LEU A 182 -12.23 4.48 3.95
N LEU A 183 -12.37 5.77 3.68
CA LEU A 183 -13.67 6.46 3.67
C LEU A 183 -14.74 5.78 2.80
N PRO A 184 -14.48 5.41 1.53
CA PRO A 184 -15.45 4.70 0.69
C PRO A 184 -15.81 3.33 1.26
N ASP A 185 -14.83 2.64 1.83
CA ASP A 185 -14.99 1.30 2.39
C ASP A 185 -15.80 1.33 3.68
N PHE A 186 -15.58 2.33 4.56
CA PHE A 186 -16.41 2.54 5.75
C PHE A 186 -17.87 2.87 5.40
N ALA A 187 -18.10 3.68 4.37
CA ALA A 187 -19.44 3.97 3.90
C ALA A 187 -20.16 2.69 3.42
N MET A 188 -19.47 1.82 2.70
CA MET A 188 -20.01 0.53 2.28
C MET A 188 -20.42 -0.34 3.48
N ILE A 189 -19.57 -0.44 4.51
CA ILE A 189 -19.87 -1.22 5.71
C ILE A 189 -21.05 -0.57 6.48
N ARG A 190 -21.08 0.76 6.59
CA ARG A 190 -22.18 1.51 7.20
C ARG A 190 -23.52 1.14 6.56
N ASP A 191 -23.55 1.13 5.22
CA ASP A 191 -24.79 0.90 4.47
C ASP A 191 -25.24 -0.56 4.55
N ARG A 192 -24.32 -1.50 4.76
CA ARG A 192 -24.60 -2.93 4.97
C ARG A 192 -24.82 -3.32 6.43
N ALA A 193 -24.44 -2.46 7.39
CA ALA A 193 -24.49 -2.78 8.81
C ALA A 193 -25.93 -2.99 9.31
N THR A 194 -26.20 -4.17 9.88
CA THR A 194 -27.49 -4.54 10.47
C THR A 194 -27.61 -4.09 11.94
N LYS A 195 -26.47 -4.01 12.67
CA LYS A 195 -26.45 -3.62 14.09
C LYS A 195 -26.39 -2.10 14.21
N PRO A 196 -27.30 -1.46 15.01
CA PRO A 196 -27.34 0.00 15.14
C PRO A 196 -26.03 0.60 15.68
N PHE A 197 -25.33 -0.10 16.57
CA PHE A 197 -24.03 0.31 17.10
C PHE A 197 -22.94 0.36 16.01
N GLN A 198 -22.85 -0.68 15.20
CA GLN A 198 -21.93 -0.71 14.05
C GLN A 198 -22.24 0.43 13.07
N LYS A 199 -23.52 0.61 12.72
CA LYS A 199 -23.95 1.68 11.82
C LYS A 199 -23.54 3.05 12.34
N LYS A 200 -23.68 3.29 13.64
CA LYS A 200 -23.28 4.56 14.28
C LYS A 200 -21.78 4.79 14.20
N ILE A 201 -20.96 3.77 14.51
CA ILE A 201 -19.49 3.87 14.43
C ILE A 201 -19.04 4.13 12.99
N TYR A 202 -19.51 3.32 12.04
CA TYR A 202 -19.10 3.49 10.63
C TYR A 202 -19.65 4.77 10.00
N SER A 203 -20.78 5.31 10.49
CA SER A 203 -21.26 6.65 10.11
C SER A 203 -20.31 7.74 10.57
N LEU A 204 -19.78 7.62 11.78
CA LEU A 204 -18.81 8.58 12.32
C LEU A 204 -17.49 8.53 11.53
N VAL A 205 -16.90 7.35 11.37
CA VAL A 205 -15.58 7.20 10.71
C VAL A 205 -15.63 7.38 9.19
N SER A 206 -16.78 7.22 8.53
CA SER A 206 -16.97 7.53 7.10
C SER A 206 -17.09 9.02 6.80
N PHE A 207 -17.16 9.87 7.83
CA PHE A 207 -17.14 11.34 7.75
C PHE A 207 -18.11 11.93 6.72
N GLY A 208 -19.32 11.36 6.64
CA GLY A 208 -20.37 11.84 5.74
C GLY A 208 -20.16 11.47 4.27
N TRP A 209 -19.30 10.51 3.95
CA TRP A 209 -19.09 10.03 2.60
C TRP A 209 -20.41 9.62 1.93
N SER A 210 -20.74 10.26 0.80
CA SER A 210 -22.01 10.07 0.09
C SER A 210 -21.87 9.32 -1.25
N GLY A 211 -20.64 9.16 -1.75
CA GLY A 211 -20.35 8.48 -3.02
C GLY A 211 -20.66 9.30 -4.27
N LYS A 212 -20.93 10.62 -4.14
CA LYS A 212 -21.16 11.51 -5.26
C LYS A 212 -19.88 11.69 -6.08
N ALA A 213 -20.02 12.06 -7.36
CA ALA A 213 -18.87 12.32 -8.25
C ALA A 213 -17.88 13.33 -7.65
N LYS A 214 -18.37 14.35 -6.95
CA LYS A 214 -17.53 15.36 -6.26
C LYS A 214 -16.73 14.77 -5.12
N ASP A 215 -17.27 13.78 -4.38
CA ASP A 215 -16.55 13.11 -3.29
C ASP A 215 -15.42 12.27 -3.87
N TRP A 216 -15.66 11.57 -4.98
CA TRP A 216 -14.63 10.79 -5.69
C TRP A 216 -13.52 11.67 -6.26
N GLN A 217 -13.88 12.79 -6.89
CA GLN A 217 -12.87 13.73 -7.40
C GLN A 217 -11.95 14.23 -6.27
N ARG A 218 -12.54 14.69 -5.15
CA ARG A 218 -11.80 15.14 -3.99
C ARG A 218 -10.95 14.04 -3.36
N PHE A 219 -11.48 12.81 -3.33
CA PHE A 219 -10.74 11.65 -2.84
C PHE A 219 -9.46 11.39 -3.65
N GLU A 220 -9.55 11.44 -4.98
CA GLU A 220 -8.40 11.26 -5.86
C GLU A 220 -7.38 12.39 -5.69
N GLU A 221 -7.83 13.63 -5.64
CA GLU A 221 -6.97 14.81 -5.43
C GLU A 221 -6.24 14.72 -4.08
N VAL A 222 -6.95 14.48 -2.99
CA VAL A 222 -6.38 14.36 -1.64
C VAL A 222 -5.43 13.16 -1.55
N SER A 223 -5.79 12.02 -2.14
CA SER A 223 -4.92 10.84 -2.16
C SER A 223 -3.60 11.10 -2.89
N LEU A 224 -3.62 11.85 -3.99
CA LEU A 224 -2.41 12.23 -4.73
C LEU A 224 -1.53 13.19 -3.92
N VAL A 225 -2.13 14.19 -3.27
CA VAL A 225 -1.39 15.14 -2.41
C VAL A 225 -0.74 14.41 -1.24
N LEU A 226 -1.50 13.57 -0.54
CA LEU A 226 -0.97 12.78 0.58
C LEU A 226 0.11 11.79 0.14
N ALA A 227 -0.01 11.18 -1.04
CA ALA A 227 1.03 10.33 -1.60
C ALA A 227 2.30 11.13 -1.94
N GLY A 228 2.13 12.34 -2.47
CA GLY A 228 3.24 13.27 -2.72
C GLY A 228 3.98 13.68 -1.45
N LEU A 229 3.27 13.89 -0.34
CA LEU A 229 3.85 14.19 0.98
C LEU A 229 4.50 12.96 1.62
N ALA A 230 3.82 11.81 1.56
CA ALA A 230 4.28 10.59 2.20
C ALA A 230 5.56 10.02 1.55
N THR A 231 5.75 10.20 0.24
CA THR A 231 6.90 9.64 -0.49
C THR A 231 8.25 10.15 0.02
N PRO A 232 8.55 11.48 0.07
CA PRO A 232 9.80 11.96 0.65
C PRO A 232 9.90 11.66 2.15
N LEU A 233 8.77 11.65 2.85
CA LEU A 233 8.73 11.40 4.28
C LEU A 233 9.17 9.96 4.62
N VAL A 234 8.75 8.97 3.84
CA VAL A 234 9.21 7.58 3.99
C VAL A 234 10.74 7.48 3.90
N LEU A 235 11.34 8.17 2.93
CA LEU A 235 12.79 8.16 2.76
C LEU A 235 13.51 8.90 3.91
N SER A 236 12.98 10.07 4.30
CA SER A 236 13.62 10.94 5.30
C SER A 236 13.59 10.34 6.71
N VAL A 237 12.49 9.68 7.12
CA VAL A 237 12.38 9.11 8.47
C VAL A 237 13.48 8.08 8.72
N HIS A 238 13.68 7.14 7.79
CA HIS A 238 14.71 6.11 7.99
C HIS A 238 16.13 6.63 7.80
N THR A 239 16.29 7.69 6.99
CA THR A 239 17.52 8.46 6.91
C THR A 239 17.85 9.09 8.26
N ILE A 240 16.86 9.70 8.94
CA ILE A 240 17.05 10.35 10.25
C ILE A 240 17.41 9.30 11.31
N VAL A 241 16.67 8.18 11.39
CA VAL A 241 16.99 7.06 12.30
C VAL A 241 18.43 6.54 12.08
N SER A 242 18.92 6.56 10.84
CA SER A 242 20.29 6.15 10.56
C SER A 242 21.35 7.11 11.14
N PHE A 243 21.00 8.38 11.32
CA PHE A 243 21.92 9.37 11.89
C PHE A 243 22.21 9.13 13.38
N ASP A 244 21.38 8.40 14.11
CA ASP A 244 21.69 7.95 15.47
C ASP A 244 23.00 7.17 15.52
N PHE A 245 23.34 6.49 14.43
CA PHE A 245 24.56 5.71 14.27
C PHE A 245 25.61 6.47 13.43
N ALA A 246 25.24 6.97 12.27
CA ALA A 246 26.15 7.58 11.30
C ALA A 246 26.87 8.83 11.82
N THR A 247 26.31 9.56 12.76
CA THR A 247 26.93 10.76 13.38
C THR A 247 27.71 10.43 14.67
N SER A 248 27.72 9.17 15.10
CA SER A 248 28.46 8.70 16.27
C SER A 248 29.93 8.41 15.93
N VAL A 249 30.78 8.37 16.95
CA VAL A 249 32.22 8.06 16.84
C VAL A 249 32.55 6.63 17.20
N ILE A 250 31.57 5.78 17.46
CA ILE A 250 31.80 4.36 17.83
C ILE A 250 32.32 3.60 16.60
N PRO A 251 33.31 2.68 16.78
CA PRO A 251 33.79 1.86 15.66
C PRO A 251 32.63 1.10 14.98
N GLY A 252 32.57 1.19 13.67
CA GLY A 252 31.50 0.58 12.88
C GLY A 252 30.21 1.41 12.76
N TRP A 253 30.05 2.53 13.48
CA TRP A 253 28.90 3.42 13.34
C TRP A 253 29.15 4.60 12.42
N HIS A 254 30.31 5.19 12.47
CA HIS A 254 30.69 6.40 11.74
C HIS A 254 30.82 6.13 10.22
N SER A 255 29.71 6.03 9.52
CA SER A 255 29.70 5.72 8.10
C SER A 255 28.63 6.51 7.32
N THR A 256 29.03 7.05 6.17
CA THR A 256 28.13 7.77 5.24
C THR A 256 27.22 6.84 4.44
N VAL A 257 27.44 5.54 4.45
CA VAL A 257 26.62 4.53 3.76
C VAL A 257 25.32 4.25 4.53
N TYR A 258 25.27 4.51 5.83
CA TYR A 258 24.11 4.22 6.67
C TYR A 258 22.79 4.80 6.13
N PRO A 259 22.64 6.09 5.78
CA PRO A 259 21.36 6.63 5.34
C PRO A 259 20.74 5.90 4.14
N PRO A 260 21.40 5.75 2.99
CA PRO A 260 20.81 5.02 1.86
C PRO A 260 20.63 3.52 2.13
N TYR A 261 21.53 2.94 2.90
CA TYR A 261 21.50 1.55 3.30
C TYR A 261 20.30 1.23 4.22
N PHE A 262 20.06 2.05 5.23
CA PHE A 262 18.91 1.91 6.13
C PHE A 262 17.58 2.03 5.39
N VAL A 263 17.46 2.95 4.45
CA VAL A 263 16.27 3.10 3.62
C VAL A 263 16.03 1.85 2.75
N ALA A 264 17.08 1.34 2.10
CA ALA A 264 16.97 0.12 1.30
C ALA A 264 16.57 -1.10 2.16
N GLY A 265 17.18 -1.24 3.34
CA GLY A 265 16.86 -2.29 4.32
C GLY A 265 15.44 -2.21 4.85
N ALA A 266 14.93 -0.99 5.10
CA ALA A 266 13.55 -0.77 5.51
C ALA A 266 12.54 -1.20 4.43
N VAL A 267 12.80 -0.86 3.18
CA VAL A 267 11.97 -1.31 2.05
C VAL A 267 12.03 -2.84 1.94
N PHE A 268 13.23 -3.41 2.01
CA PHE A 268 13.48 -4.84 1.93
C PHE A 268 12.72 -5.64 2.99
N SER A 269 12.89 -5.29 4.28
CA SER A 269 12.22 -5.95 5.41
C SER A 269 10.71 -5.73 5.39
N GLY A 270 10.28 -4.51 5.08
CA GLY A 270 8.87 -4.17 5.09
C GLY A 270 8.09 -4.87 3.97
N PHE A 271 8.63 -5.00 2.75
CA PHE A 271 8.01 -5.81 1.69
C PHE A 271 7.94 -7.30 2.08
N ALA A 272 8.97 -7.82 2.74
CA ALA A 272 8.96 -9.20 3.25
C ALA A 272 7.86 -9.39 4.32
N MET A 273 7.67 -8.43 5.23
CA MET A 273 6.61 -8.49 6.24
C MET A 273 5.21 -8.37 5.59
N VAL A 274 5.00 -7.41 4.69
CA VAL A 274 3.73 -7.30 3.94
C VAL A 274 3.42 -8.61 3.23
N GLN A 275 4.41 -9.21 2.56
CA GLN A 275 4.24 -10.48 1.85
C GLN A 275 3.87 -11.63 2.79
N THR A 276 4.49 -11.70 3.96
CA THR A 276 4.16 -12.70 4.99
C THR A 276 2.70 -12.56 5.43
N LEU A 277 2.25 -11.35 5.75
CA LEU A 277 0.88 -11.07 6.17
C LEU A 277 -0.14 -11.34 5.06
N LEU A 278 0.15 -10.90 3.83
CA LEU A 278 -0.72 -11.09 2.68
C LEU A 278 -0.90 -12.57 2.33
N LEU A 279 0.14 -13.40 2.42
CA LEU A 279 0.05 -14.82 2.14
C LEU A 279 -0.80 -15.56 3.19
N ILE A 280 -0.71 -15.14 4.45
CA ILE A 280 -1.60 -15.64 5.52
C ILE A 280 -3.05 -15.20 5.22
N MET A 281 -3.27 -13.90 4.98
CA MET A 281 -4.61 -13.33 4.71
C MET A 281 -5.25 -13.95 3.46
N ARG A 282 -4.46 -14.16 2.41
CA ARG A 282 -4.89 -14.80 1.17
C ARG A 282 -5.60 -16.13 1.44
N LYS A 283 -5.05 -16.95 2.37
CA LYS A 283 -5.60 -18.26 2.74
C LYS A 283 -6.76 -18.15 3.74
N VAL A 284 -6.57 -17.34 4.79
CA VAL A 284 -7.52 -17.28 5.91
C VAL A 284 -8.83 -16.58 5.51
N SER A 285 -8.75 -15.58 4.63
CA SER A 285 -9.91 -14.79 4.18
C SER A 285 -10.40 -15.16 2.77
N ASN A 286 -9.92 -16.26 2.17
CA ASN A 286 -10.29 -16.72 0.82
C ASN A 286 -10.08 -15.63 -0.26
N LEU A 287 -9.00 -14.87 -0.19
CA LEU A 287 -8.68 -13.76 -1.09
C LEU A 287 -7.79 -14.20 -2.27
N GLU A 288 -7.87 -15.44 -2.69
CA GLU A 288 -7.01 -16.04 -3.70
C GLU A 288 -7.22 -15.45 -5.10
N GLY A 289 -8.42 -14.94 -5.38
CA GLY A 289 -8.73 -14.23 -6.61
C GLY A 289 -8.17 -12.80 -6.67
N TYR A 290 -7.87 -12.18 -5.52
CA TYR A 290 -7.42 -10.80 -5.40
C TYR A 290 -5.91 -10.68 -5.19
N ILE A 291 -5.32 -11.57 -4.39
CA ILE A 291 -3.87 -11.65 -4.14
C ILE A 291 -3.31 -12.75 -5.04
N THR A 292 -2.95 -12.40 -6.26
CA THR A 292 -2.52 -13.34 -7.30
C THR A 292 -0.99 -13.47 -7.38
N ARG A 293 -0.51 -14.37 -8.25
CA ARG A 293 0.93 -14.53 -8.51
C ARG A 293 1.61 -13.25 -8.99
N VAL A 294 0.89 -12.40 -9.72
CA VAL A 294 1.41 -11.12 -10.22
C VAL A 294 1.84 -10.21 -9.07
N HIS A 295 1.03 -10.13 -8.01
CA HIS A 295 1.36 -9.36 -6.82
C HIS A 295 2.64 -9.87 -6.17
N ILE A 296 2.70 -11.18 -5.92
CA ILE A 296 3.85 -11.83 -5.26
C ILE A 296 5.12 -11.70 -6.08
N GLU A 297 5.05 -11.91 -7.41
CA GLU A 297 6.20 -11.76 -8.29
C GLU A 297 6.72 -10.31 -8.30
N ASN A 298 5.85 -9.31 -8.36
CA ASN A 298 6.26 -7.91 -8.34
C ASN A 298 6.87 -7.50 -6.98
N MET A 299 6.29 -7.96 -5.88
CA MET A 299 6.87 -7.75 -4.55
C MET A 299 8.26 -8.39 -4.44
N ASN A 300 8.42 -9.62 -4.91
CA ASN A 300 9.71 -10.32 -4.92
C ASN A 300 10.77 -9.63 -5.80
N LYS A 301 10.38 -8.96 -6.88
CA LYS A 301 11.30 -8.14 -7.68
C LYS A 301 11.78 -6.92 -6.89
N VAL A 302 10.91 -6.27 -6.14
CA VAL A 302 11.31 -5.15 -5.26
C VAL A 302 12.24 -5.66 -4.16
N ILE A 303 11.89 -6.76 -3.49
CA ILE A 303 12.72 -7.42 -2.47
C ILE A 303 14.11 -7.75 -3.03
N LEU A 304 14.19 -8.29 -4.25
CA LEU A 304 15.45 -8.66 -4.88
C LEU A 304 16.35 -7.44 -5.15
N VAL A 305 15.76 -6.35 -5.67
CA VAL A 305 16.51 -5.11 -5.93
C VAL A 305 17.01 -4.47 -4.65
N THR A 306 16.13 -4.31 -3.66
CA THR A 306 16.50 -3.68 -2.37
C THR A 306 17.44 -4.55 -1.55
N GLY A 307 17.24 -5.87 -1.55
CA GLY A 307 18.18 -6.82 -0.94
C GLY A 307 19.55 -6.83 -1.62
N GLY A 308 19.59 -6.60 -2.95
CA GLY A 308 20.85 -6.40 -3.68
C GLY A 308 21.58 -5.14 -3.22
N ILE A 309 20.86 -4.02 -3.00
CA ILE A 309 21.46 -2.78 -2.45
C ILE A 309 21.99 -3.02 -1.04
N VAL A 310 21.25 -3.71 -0.19
CA VAL A 310 21.67 -4.07 1.17
C VAL A 310 22.94 -4.93 1.15
N ALA A 311 22.99 -5.96 0.30
CA ALA A 311 24.18 -6.81 0.16
C ALA A 311 25.42 -6.03 -0.32
N VAL A 312 25.24 -5.11 -1.27
CA VAL A 312 26.34 -4.21 -1.71
C VAL A 312 26.78 -3.28 -0.58
N ALA A 313 25.86 -2.79 0.25
CA ALA A 313 26.20 -1.97 1.40
C ALA A 313 27.06 -2.75 2.40
N TYR A 314 26.71 -4.00 2.75
CA TYR A 314 27.53 -4.86 3.60
C TYR A 314 28.94 -5.06 3.02
N MET A 315 29.01 -5.37 1.71
CA MET A 315 30.31 -5.53 1.04
C MET A 315 31.14 -4.25 1.10
N SER A 316 30.50 -3.09 0.94
CA SER A 316 31.17 -1.79 1.02
C SER A 316 31.70 -1.50 2.43
N GLU A 317 30.90 -1.75 3.46
CA GLU A 317 31.30 -1.59 4.88
C GLU A 317 32.51 -2.47 5.21
N PHE A 318 32.46 -3.76 4.87
CA PHE A 318 33.59 -4.67 5.13
C PHE A 318 34.81 -4.31 4.31
N PHE A 319 34.63 -3.90 3.06
CA PHE A 319 35.75 -3.47 2.23
C PHE A 319 36.40 -2.19 2.76
N VAL A 320 35.61 -1.21 3.17
CA VAL A 320 36.12 0.06 3.72
C VAL A 320 36.86 -0.20 5.05
N GLY A 321 36.27 -0.99 5.96
CA GLY A 321 36.90 -1.37 7.21
C GLY A 321 38.27 -2.02 7.00
N TRP A 322 38.39 -2.97 6.06
CA TRP A 322 39.63 -3.62 5.69
C TRP A 322 40.60 -2.67 4.96
N TYR A 323 40.12 -1.92 3.95
CA TYR A 323 40.97 -1.08 3.09
C TYR A 323 41.58 0.14 3.82
N THR A 324 40.83 0.75 4.74
CA THR A 324 41.28 1.91 5.51
C THR A 324 42.36 1.53 6.54
N GLY A 325 42.54 0.24 6.84
CA GLY A 325 43.47 -0.24 7.84
C GLY A 325 43.12 0.21 9.27
N SER A 326 41.85 0.56 9.50
CA SER A 326 41.32 0.85 10.84
C SER A 326 41.28 -0.41 11.66
N SER A 327 42.28 -0.58 12.54
CA SER A 327 42.40 -1.77 13.40
C SER A 327 41.14 -1.99 14.29
N TYR A 328 40.41 -0.94 14.62
CA TYR A 328 39.20 -1.03 15.43
C TYR A 328 38.03 -1.60 14.63
N GLU A 329 37.82 -1.12 13.39
CA GLU A 329 36.75 -1.59 12.52
C GLU A 329 37.02 -3.00 11.99
N ASP A 330 38.25 -3.26 11.54
CA ASP A 330 38.70 -4.58 11.12
C ASP A 330 38.51 -5.62 12.25
N PHE A 331 38.86 -5.25 13.46
CA PHE A 331 38.65 -6.11 14.63
C PHE A 331 37.17 -6.34 14.89
N THR A 332 36.32 -5.30 14.85
CA THR A 332 34.89 -5.40 15.15
C THR A 332 34.16 -6.24 14.11
N TYR A 333 34.45 -6.03 12.84
CA TYR A 333 33.74 -6.72 11.76
C TYR A 333 34.28 -8.11 11.47
N LEU A 334 35.58 -8.25 11.27
CA LEU A 334 36.14 -9.49 10.77
C LEU A 334 36.60 -10.43 11.90
N SER A 335 37.27 -9.90 12.91
CA SER A 335 37.78 -10.74 13.99
C SER A 335 36.72 -11.02 15.05
N TRP A 336 36.04 -10.00 15.53
CA TRP A 336 35.04 -10.13 16.60
C TRP A 336 33.66 -10.55 16.10
N GLY A 337 33.17 -9.92 15.06
CA GLY A 337 31.87 -10.26 14.47
C GLY A 337 31.89 -11.60 13.77
N ALA A 338 32.72 -11.75 12.74
CA ALA A 338 32.65 -12.89 11.82
C ALA A 338 33.34 -14.15 12.34
N ALA A 339 34.46 -14.05 13.07
CA ALA A 339 35.33 -15.22 13.34
C ALA A 339 35.32 -15.69 14.79
N THR A 340 35.59 -14.82 15.75
CA THR A 340 35.96 -15.23 17.13
C THR A 340 35.11 -14.64 18.23
N GLY A 341 34.23 -13.67 17.90
CA GLY A 341 33.38 -12.99 18.88
C GLY A 341 32.24 -13.84 19.42
N PRO A 342 31.69 -13.49 20.58
CA PRO A 342 30.60 -14.24 21.20
C PRO A 342 29.28 -14.15 20.39
N TYR A 343 29.19 -13.25 19.43
CA TYR A 343 28.01 -13.03 18.59
C TYR A 343 28.21 -13.48 17.14
N TRP A 344 29.25 -14.29 16.83
CA TRP A 344 29.51 -14.79 15.47
C TRP A 344 28.28 -15.42 14.80
N TRP A 345 27.46 -16.10 15.57
CA TRP A 345 26.23 -16.72 15.10
C TRP A 345 25.20 -15.68 14.62
N ALA A 346 25.09 -14.51 15.25
CA ALA A 346 24.21 -13.43 14.86
C ALA A 346 24.69 -12.81 13.54
N PHE A 347 25.99 -12.55 13.41
CA PHE A 347 26.61 -12.06 12.18
C PHE A 347 26.33 -13.00 10.99
N TRP A 348 26.58 -14.29 11.12
CA TRP A 348 26.34 -15.23 10.02
C TRP A 348 24.85 -15.41 9.73
N THR A 349 23.97 -15.34 10.71
CA THR A 349 22.53 -15.35 10.50
C THR A 349 22.12 -14.15 9.64
N LEU A 350 22.61 -12.95 9.94
CA LEU A 350 22.40 -11.75 9.14
C LEU A 350 22.84 -11.97 7.68
N ILE A 351 24.08 -12.39 7.46
CA ILE A 351 24.64 -12.57 6.10
C ILE A 351 23.84 -13.60 5.30
N ILE A 352 23.54 -14.75 5.89
CA ILE A 352 22.80 -15.82 5.20
C ILE A 352 21.39 -15.36 4.88
N CYS A 353 20.67 -14.76 5.83
CA CYS A 353 19.28 -14.40 5.67
C CYS A 353 19.07 -13.21 4.74
N ASN A 354 19.96 -12.21 4.75
CA ASN A 354 19.79 -10.98 3.97
C ASN A 354 20.54 -10.98 2.64
N SER A 355 21.67 -11.69 2.53
CA SER A 355 22.48 -11.67 1.31
C SER A 355 22.37 -12.95 0.50
N VAL A 356 22.34 -14.14 1.13
CA VAL A 356 22.35 -15.42 0.40
C VAL A 356 20.94 -15.87 0.02
N ILE A 357 20.05 -16.00 1.01
CA ILE A 357 18.68 -16.53 0.80
C ILE A 357 17.88 -15.71 -0.23
N PRO A 358 17.88 -14.36 -0.22
CA PRO A 358 17.11 -13.59 -1.19
C PRO A 358 17.56 -13.80 -2.65
N GLN A 359 18.80 -14.24 -2.91
CA GLN A 359 19.28 -14.53 -4.26
C GLN A 359 18.51 -15.69 -4.91
N LEU A 360 17.86 -16.55 -4.13
CA LEU A 360 16.97 -17.59 -4.67
C LEU A 360 15.80 -17.00 -5.46
N LEU A 361 15.43 -15.76 -5.23
CA LEU A 361 14.37 -15.06 -5.95
C LEU A 361 14.74 -14.73 -7.42
N TRP A 362 15.99 -14.86 -7.83
CA TRP A 362 16.38 -14.79 -9.25
C TRP A 362 15.67 -15.86 -10.07
N PHE A 363 15.42 -17.03 -9.50
CA PHE A 363 14.75 -18.13 -10.17
C PHE A 363 13.24 -17.90 -10.22
N LYS A 364 12.66 -17.76 -11.44
CA LYS A 364 11.23 -17.51 -11.63
C LYS A 364 10.35 -18.55 -10.92
N LYS A 365 10.75 -19.83 -10.91
CA LYS A 365 10.02 -20.91 -10.24
C LYS A 365 9.88 -20.67 -8.73
N ILE A 366 10.88 -20.08 -8.08
CA ILE A 366 10.90 -19.78 -6.64
C ILE A 366 10.11 -18.50 -6.36
N ARG A 367 10.41 -17.40 -7.08
CA ARG A 367 9.76 -16.10 -6.82
C ARG A 367 8.26 -16.06 -7.12
N THR A 368 7.71 -17.03 -7.87
CA THR A 368 6.27 -17.15 -8.15
C THR A 368 5.56 -18.21 -7.30
N ASN A 369 6.27 -18.92 -6.45
CA ASN A 369 5.72 -19.96 -5.57
C ASN A 369 5.40 -19.39 -4.19
N TYR A 370 4.16 -19.50 -3.74
CA TYR A 370 3.67 -18.93 -2.48
C TYR A 370 4.40 -19.47 -1.24
N ILE A 371 4.78 -20.75 -1.23
CA ILE A 371 5.43 -21.39 -0.06
C ILE A 371 6.88 -20.92 0.05
N TYR A 372 7.65 -20.99 -1.05
CA TYR A 372 9.04 -20.57 -1.04
C TYR A 372 9.17 -19.09 -0.72
N THR A 373 8.30 -18.25 -1.29
CA THR A 373 8.33 -16.81 -1.03
C THR A 373 7.94 -16.48 0.41
N PHE A 374 7.02 -17.24 1.01
CA PHE A 374 6.66 -17.09 2.42
C PHE A 374 7.85 -17.42 3.34
N ILE A 375 8.53 -18.52 3.08
CA ILE A 375 9.71 -18.95 3.85
C ILE A 375 10.84 -17.92 3.72
N ILE A 376 11.14 -17.48 2.49
CA ILE A 376 12.17 -16.45 2.23
C ILE A 376 11.82 -15.15 2.96
N ALA A 377 10.56 -14.72 2.94
CA ALA A 377 10.12 -13.51 3.63
C ALA A 377 10.32 -13.59 5.16
N ILE A 378 10.11 -14.75 5.77
CA ILE A 378 10.39 -14.97 7.19
C ILE A 378 11.90 -14.88 7.46
N PHE A 379 12.73 -15.53 6.65
CA PHE A 379 14.19 -15.45 6.81
C PHE A 379 14.70 -14.02 6.69
N ILE A 380 14.16 -13.24 5.73
CA ILE A 380 14.50 -11.81 5.58
C ILE A 380 14.17 -11.04 6.86
N ASN A 381 12.96 -11.23 7.43
CA ASN A 381 12.59 -10.53 8.66
C ASN A 381 13.48 -10.90 9.86
N ILE A 382 13.88 -12.17 9.96
CA ILE A 382 14.84 -12.63 10.97
C ILE A 382 16.20 -11.97 10.72
N GLY A 383 16.71 -12.02 9.48
CA GLY A 383 18.01 -11.43 9.13
C GLY A 383 18.06 -9.93 9.38
N MET A 384 16.97 -9.21 9.08
CA MET A 384 16.89 -7.76 9.32
C MET A 384 16.82 -7.40 10.82
N TRP A 385 16.26 -8.27 11.65
CA TRP A 385 16.35 -8.11 13.10
C TRP A 385 17.79 -8.31 13.59
N PHE A 386 18.47 -9.35 13.09
CA PHE A 386 19.88 -9.59 13.43
C PHE A 386 20.81 -8.51 12.88
N GLU A 387 20.48 -7.90 11.75
CA GLU A 387 21.20 -6.73 11.24
C GLU A 387 21.17 -5.57 12.25
N ARG A 388 19.98 -5.25 12.80
CA ARG A 388 19.86 -4.20 13.82
C ARG A 388 20.58 -4.58 15.11
N PHE A 389 20.54 -5.86 15.45
CA PHE A 389 21.31 -6.39 16.58
C PHE A 389 22.83 -6.26 16.37
N ASP A 390 23.32 -6.56 15.17
CA ASP A 390 24.72 -6.45 14.80
C ASP A 390 25.19 -4.99 14.90
N ILE A 391 24.49 -4.08 14.25
CA ILE A 391 24.80 -2.64 14.27
C ILE A 391 24.81 -2.10 15.70
N ILE A 392 23.89 -2.51 16.57
CA ILE A 392 23.75 -1.94 17.90
C ILE A 392 24.60 -2.68 18.92
N VAL A 393 24.34 -3.96 19.12
CA VAL A 393 24.91 -4.71 20.25
C VAL A 393 26.37 -5.10 19.98
N ILE A 394 26.70 -5.57 18.77
CA ILE A 394 28.06 -5.99 18.46
C ILE A 394 28.99 -4.79 18.43
N ASN A 395 28.63 -3.68 17.80
CA ASN A 395 29.46 -2.48 17.75
C ASN A 395 29.64 -1.84 19.13
N LEU A 396 28.58 -1.76 19.95
CA LEU A 396 28.69 -1.27 21.33
C LEU A 396 29.51 -2.20 22.23
N SER A 397 29.61 -3.48 21.91
CA SER A 397 30.38 -4.44 22.71
C SER A 397 31.90 -4.19 22.65
N ARG A 398 32.37 -3.44 21.67
CA ARG A 398 33.80 -3.15 21.40
C ARG A 398 33.98 -1.68 20.99
N GLY A 399 34.18 -0.83 21.98
CA GLY A 399 34.58 0.55 21.75
C GLY A 399 36.12 0.68 21.59
N HIS A 400 36.58 1.90 21.42
CA HIS A 400 37.98 2.22 21.20
C HIS A 400 38.89 1.81 22.38
N LEU A 401 38.38 1.84 23.60
CA LEU A 401 39.14 1.51 24.80
C LEU A 401 38.70 0.17 25.39
N PRO A 402 39.62 -0.71 25.82
CA PRO A 402 39.27 -1.97 26.48
C PRO A 402 38.37 -1.80 27.70
N SER A 403 38.43 -0.65 28.38
CA SER A 403 37.56 -0.33 29.51
C SER A 403 36.08 -0.17 29.12
N THR A 404 35.78 0.09 27.84
CA THR A 404 34.42 0.20 27.30
C THR A 404 33.88 -1.13 26.80
N TRP A 405 34.68 -2.19 26.77
CA TRP A 405 34.26 -3.49 26.28
C TRP A 405 33.28 -4.16 27.24
N GLY A 406 32.23 -4.73 26.69
CA GLY A 406 31.19 -5.40 27.46
C GLY A 406 30.48 -6.47 26.66
N MET A 407 29.58 -7.17 27.32
CA MET A 407 28.67 -8.14 26.70
C MET A 407 27.24 -7.88 27.16
N PHE A 408 26.31 -8.15 26.29
CA PHE A 408 24.89 -8.12 26.57
C PHE A 408 24.34 -9.55 26.61
N SER A 409 23.47 -9.81 27.58
CA SER A 409 22.69 -11.04 27.65
C SER A 409 21.24 -10.66 27.95
N PRO A 410 20.27 -11.07 27.14
CA PRO A 410 18.87 -10.71 27.34
C PRO A 410 18.34 -11.35 28.62
N THR A 411 17.57 -10.60 29.38
CA THR A 411 16.82 -11.09 30.54
C THR A 411 15.45 -11.61 30.12
N PHE A 412 14.74 -12.25 31.04
CA PHE A 412 13.35 -12.67 30.83
C PHE A 412 12.42 -11.49 30.52
N ILE A 413 12.75 -10.30 31.03
CA ILE A 413 12.02 -9.06 30.77
C ILE A 413 12.25 -8.57 29.33
N ASP A 414 13.48 -8.57 28.84
CA ASP A 414 13.80 -8.22 27.44
C ASP A 414 13.05 -9.15 26.47
N ILE A 415 13.06 -10.46 26.74
CA ILE A 415 12.35 -11.46 25.94
C ILE A 415 10.83 -11.21 26.00
N GLY A 416 10.30 -10.91 27.20
CA GLY A 416 8.89 -10.61 27.39
C GLY A 416 8.44 -9.38 26.62
N ILE A 417 9.21 -8.31 26.60
CA ILE A 417 8.93 -7.10 25.83
C ILE A 417 8.96 -7.40 24.33
N PHE A 418 9.97 -8.11 23.82
CA PHE A 418 10.06 -8.47 22.41
C PHE A 418 8.85 -9.31 21.95
N VAL A 419 8.58 -10.41 22.64
CA VAL A 419 7.44 -11.29 22.35
C VAL A 419 6.11 -10.54 22.51
N GLY A 420 6.03 -9.64 23.50
CA GLY A 420 4.86 -8.83 23.75
C GLY A 420 4.56 -7.83 22.63
N THR A 421 5.57 -7.20 22.04
CA THR A 421 5.37 -6.29 20.89
C THR A 421 4.92 -7.06 19.64
N LEU A 422 5.46 -8.25 19.41
CA LEU A 422 4.95 -9.16 18.36
C LEU A 422 3.49 -9.52 18.63
N GLY A 423 3.15 -9.89 19.87
CA GLY A 423 1.78 -10.18 20.29
C GLY A 423 0.85 -8.99 20.06
N PHE A 424 1.25 -7.80 20.45
CA PHE A 424 0.46 -6.57 20.26
C PHE A 424 0.24 -6.25 18.78
N PHE A 425 1.26 -6.34 17.96
CA PHE A 425 1.16 -6.19 16.51
C PHE A 425 0.12 -7.16 15.91
N PHE A 426 0.22 -8.45 16.23
CA PHE A 426 -0.71 -9.44 15.73
C PHE A 426 -2.13 -9.30 16.28
N VAL A 427 -2.31 -8.87 17.53
CA VAL A 427 -3.64 -8.52 18.07
C VAL A 427 -4.28 -7.41 17.24
N LEU A 428 -3.55 -6.32 16.99
CA LEU A 428 -4.04 -5.20 16.18
C LEU A 428 -4.36 -5.65 14.75
N PHE A 429 -3.49 -6.43 14.14
CA PHE A 429 -3.67 -6.90 12.76
C PHE A 429 -4.84 -7.89 12.62
N LEU A 430 -5.02 -8.80 13.57
CA LEU A 430 -6.15 -9.74 13.60
C LEU A 430 -7.49 -9.02 13.85
N LEU A 431 -7.50 -7.99 14.71
CA LEU A 431 -8.67 -7.15 14.90
C LEU A 431 -8.98 -6.35 13.63
N TYR A 432 -7.97 -5.73 13.01
CA TYR A 432 -8.11 -5.04 11.74
C TYR A 432 -8.77 -5.93 10.68
N ALA A 433 -8.28 -7.14 10.50
CA ALA A 433 -8.80 -8.09 9.51
C ALA A 433 -10.29 -8.47 9.73
N ARG A 434 -10.85 -8.17 10.91
CA ARG A 434 -12.25 -8.45 11.27
C ARG A 434 -13.14 -7.22 11.34
N THR A 435 -12.54 -6.04 11.40
CA THR A 435 -13.28 -4.78 11.57
C THR A 435 -13.15 -3.85 10.37
N PHE A 436 -12.10 -4.03 9.56
CA PHE A 436 -11.80 -3.17 8.42
C PHE A 436 -11.70 -3.98 7.13
N PRO A 437 -12.00 -3.38 5.98
CA PRO A 437 -11.76 -3.99 4.67
C PRO A 437 -10.26 -4.18 4.42
N VAL A 438 -9.85 -5.42 4.22
CA VAL A 438 -8.44 -5.76 3.95
C VAL A 438 -8.02 -5.50 2.50
N ILE A 439 -8.99 -5.26 1.62
CA ILE A 439 -8.80 -4.92 0.20
C ILE A 439 -9.55 -3.62 -0.10
N ALA A 440 -8.92 -2.72 -0.84
CA ALA A 440 -9.51 -1.48 -1.33
C ALA A 440 -10.55 -1.79 -2.42
N GLN A 441 -11.81 -2.00 -2.03
CA GLN A 441 -12.84 -2.46 -2.97
C GLN A 441 -13.08 -1.50 -4.14
N ALA A 442 -13.08 -0.19 -3.90
CA ALA A 442 -13.29 0.81 -4.94
C ALA A 442 -12.17 0.78 -5.99
N GLU A 443 -10.92 0.73 -5.52
CA GLU A 443 -9.76 0.65 -6.39
C GLU A 443 -9.71 -0.67 -7.17
N VAL A 444 -10.02 -1.81 -6.53
CA VAL A 444 -10.11 -3.11 -7.18
C VAL A 444 -11.21 -3.14 -8.24
N LYS A 445 -12.38 -2.56 -7.96
CA LYS A 445 -13.46 -2.45 -8.95
C LYS A 445 -13.04 -1.66 -10.19
N SER A 446 -12.19 -0.64 -10.05
CA SER A 446 -11.72 0.17 -11.18
C SER A 446 -10.88 -0.62 -12.19
N ILE A 447 -10.24 -1.72 -11.76
CA ILE A 447 -9.37 -2.54 -12.61
C ILE A 447 -10.03 -3.82 -13.13
N LEU A 448 -11.26 -4.15 -12.71
CA LEU A 448 -11.94 -5.38 -13.14
C LEU A 448 -12.13 -5.45 -14.65
N LYS A 449 -12.47 -4.34 -15.31
CA LYS A 449 -12.65 -4.28 -16.77
C LYS A 449 -11.37 -4.55 -17.57
N SER A 450 -10.21 -4.33 -16.97
CA SER A 450 -8.89 -4.48 -17.62
C SER A 450 -8.15 -5.74 -17.19
N SER A 451 -8.78 -6.62 -16.42
CA SER A 451 -8.14 -7.83 -15.88
C SER A 451 -9.09 -9.03 -15.91
N GLY A 452 -8.51 -10.21 -16.11
CA GLY A 452 -9.24 -11.48 -16.07
C GLY A 452 -9.64 -12.05 -17.43
N ASP A 453 -10.29 -13.20 -17.39
CA ASP A 453 -10.69 -13.94 -18.59
C ASP A 453 -11.80 -13.23 -19.37
N ASN A 454 -12.63 -12.43 -18.73
CA ASN A 454 -13.64 -11.62 -19.39
C ASN A 454 -13.01 -10.58 -20.34
N TYR A 455 -11.95 -9.92 -19.92
CA TYR A 455 -11.24 -8.97 -20.79
C TYR A 455 -10.64 -9.65 -22.02
N LYS A 456 -10.07 -10.85 -21.85
CA LYS A 456 -9.57 -11.65 -22.99
C LYS A 456 -10.70 -12.08 -23.92
N ARG A 457 -11.83 -12.54 -23.38
CA ARG A 457 -13.00 -12.95 -24.16
C ARG A 457 -13.65 -11.79 -24.91
N GLU A 458 -13.81 -10.65 -24.28
CA GLU A 458 -14.33 -9.44 -24.93
C GLU A 458 -13.39 -8.92 -26.00
N ARG A 459 -12.07 -8.97 -25.76
CA ARG A 459 -11.07 -8.55 -26.75
C ARG A 459 -11.02 -9.51 -27.95
N ASP A 460 -10.97 -10.82 -27.67
CA ASP A 460 -10.76 -11.85 -28.69
C ASP A 460 -12.05 -12.24 -29.41
N ASN A 461 -13.22 -12.01 -28.81
CA ASN A 461 -14.52 -12.33 -29.41
C ASN A 461 -15.68 -11.47 -28.84
N PRO A 462 -15.81 -10.21 -29.28
CA PRO A 462 -16.82 -9.28 -28.73
C PRO A 462 -18.28 -9.75 -28.94
N SER A 463 -18.55 -10.61 -29.93
CA SER A 463 -19.88 -11.11 -30.24
C SER A 463 -20.37 -12.25 -29.34
N THR A 464 -19.46 -13.00 -28.69
CA THR A 464 -19.84 -14.14 -27.83
C THR A 464 -20.29 -13.70 -26.44
N VAL A 465 -19.75 -12.60 -25.91
CA VAL A 465 -20.10 -12.07 -24.59
C VAL A 465 -21.54 -11.53 -24.58
N LYS A 466 -21.97 -10.89 -25.65
CA LYS A 466 -23.37 -10.43 -25.79
C LYS A 466 -24.40 -11.59 -25.80
N LYS A 467 -24.02 -12.79 -26.24
CA LYS A 467 -24.89 -13.97 -26.24
C LYS A 467 -24.96 -14.68 -24.89
N GLU A 468 -23.87 -14.68 -24.08
CA GLU A 468 -23.87 -15.31 -22.75
C GLU A 468 -24.61 -14.48 -21.70
N ILE A 469 -24.54 -13.15 -21.77
CA ILE A 469 -25.30 -12.25 -20.88
C ILE A 469 -26.81 -12.46 -21.05
N LYS A 470 -27.31 -12.79 -22.25
CA LYS A 470 -28.70 -13.14 -22.47
C LYS A 470 -29.13 -14.51 -21.87
N LYS A 471 -28.18 -15.39 -21.50
CA LYS A 471 -28.47 -16.73 -20.96
C LYS A 471 -28.43 -16.84 -19.42
N VAL A 472 -27.93 -15.86 -18.70
CA VAL A 472 -27.63 -15.95 -17.24
C VAL A 472 -28.59 -15.14 -16.36
N VAL A 473 -29.66 -14.59 -16.91
CA VAL A 473 -30.72 -13.99 -16.09
C VAL A 473 -31.80 -15.06 -15.83
N PRO A 474 -31.90 -15.64 -14.61
CA PRO A 474 -33.05 -16.46 -14.27
C PRO A 474 -34.27 -15.54 -14.15
N VAL A 475 -35.24 -15.77 -15.01
CA VAL A 475 -36.57 -15.16 -14.94
C VAL A 475 -37.25 -15.63 -13.66
N VAL A 476 -37.33 -14.79 -12.65
CA VAL A 476 -38.29 -14.98 -11.55
C VAL A 476 -39.59 -14.38 -12.03
N SER A 477 -40.54 -15.25 -12.34
CA SER A 477 -41.91 -14.91 -12.77
C SER A 477 -42.72 -14.48 -11.55
N THR A 478 -43.08 -13.19 -11.50
CA THR A 478 -44.34 -12.72 -10.91
C THR A 478 -44.92 -11.66 -11.84
N PRO A 479 -46.23 -11.69 -12.11
CA PRO A 479 -46.84 -10.91 -13.19
C PRO A 479 -47.13 -9.48 -12.73
N VAL A 480 -46.55 -8.51 -13.39
CA VAL A 480 -47.08 -7.14 -13.46
C VAL A 480 -47.12 -6.78 -14.94
N GLU A 481 -48.31 -6.64 -15.44
CA GLU A 481 -48.57 -6.10 -16.77
C GLU A 481 -48.11 -4.64 -16.78
N GLU A 482 -47.02 -4.36 -17.49
CA GLU A 482 -46.71 -3.04 -18.05
C GLU A 482 -46.02 -3.25 -19.39
N ILE A 483 -46.52 -2.55 -20.36
CA ILE A 483 -46.18 -2.57 -21.78
C ILE A 483 -44.71 -2.18 -21.95
N ILE A 484 -43.81 -3.15 -22.20
CA ILE A 484 -42.44 -2.89 -22.60
C ILE A 484 -42.34 -3.09 -24.11
N SER A 485 -42.21 -1.99 -24.85
CA SER A 485 -41.77 -2.01 -26.23
C SER A 485 -40.35 -2.62 -26.33
N GLU A 486 -40.15 -3.52 -27.29
CA GLU A 486 -38.83 -4.13 -27.59
C GLU A 486 -37.78 -3.05 -27.87
N PRO A 487 -36.51 -3.24 -27.46
CA PRO A 487 -35.43 -2.29 -27.79
C PRO A 487 -35.16 -2.33 -29.29
N GLU A 488 -35.43 -1.24 -29.96
CA GLU A 488 -35.10 -1.02 -31.38
C GLU A 488 -33.60 -1.24 -31.63
N SER A 489 -33.26 -1.87 -32.75
CA SER A 489 -31.85 -2.03 -33.20
C SER A 489 -31.26 -0.65 -33.52
N ASN A 490 -29.92 -0.49 -33.37
CA ASN A 490 -29.24 0.78 -33.69
C ASN A 490 -29.53 1.24 -35.15
N ASP A 491 -29.73 0.31 -36.05
CA ASP A 491 -30.09 0.62 -37.46
C ASP A 491 -31.48 1.26 -37.57
N ASN A 492 -32.44 0.81 -36.78
CA ASN A 492 -33.79 1.43 -36.73
C ASN A 492 -33.73 2.82 -36.08
N LYS A 493 -32.92 3.01 -35.04
CA LYS A 493 -32.75 4.33 -34.40
C LYS A 493 -32.08 5.35 -35.32
N THR A 494 -31.09 4.91 -36.08
CA THR A 494 -30.39 5.76 -37.08
C THR A 494 -31.33 6.13 -38.21
N SER A 495 -32.15 5.19 -38.70
CA SER A 495 -33.17 5.45 -39.71
C SER A 495 -34.22 6.45 -39.22
N ASN A 496 -34.72 6.28 -38.01
CA ASN A 496 -35.69 7.21 -37.39
C ASN A 496 -35.11 8.62 -37.22
N LEU A 497 -33.82 8.73 -36.84
CA LEU A 497 -33.14 10.02 -36.72
C LEU A 497 -32.98 10.72 -38.07
N LEU A 498 -32.60 9.99 -39.12
CA LEU A 498 -32.43 10.53 -40.47
C LEU A 498 -33.78 10.88 -41.13
N GLU A 499 -34.86 10.17 -40.82
CA GLU A 499 -36.21 10.54 -41.26
C GLU A 499 -36.66 11.90 -40.69
N SER A 500 -36.35 12.19 -39.45
CA SER A 500 -36.67 13.47 -38.82
C SER A 500 -35.79 14.63 -39.28
N LEU A 501 -34.49 14.39 -39.53
CA LEU A 501 -33.52 15.43 -39.92
C LEU A 501 -33.43 15.65 -41.44
N GLY A 502 -33.92 14.72 -42.24
CA GLY A 502 -33.78 14.68 -43.70
C GLY A 502 -32.53 13.97 -44.19
N THR A 503 -32.63 13.30 -45.33
CA THR A 503 -31.52 12.59 -45.97
C THR A 503 -30.62 13.54 -46.74
N PHE A 504 -29.29 13.34 -46.65
CA PHE A 504 -28.27 14.10 -47.38
C PHE A 504 -27.67 13.24 -48.50
N ASP A 505 -27.71 13.73 -49.73
CA ASP A 505 -27.12 13.01 -50.86
C ASP A 505 -25.71 13.53 -51.19
N ILE A 506 -24.68 12.79 -50.75
CA ILE A 506 -23.28 13.14 -50.95
C ILE A 506 -22.89 13.25 -52.44
N LYS A 507 -23.67 12.63 -53.36
CA LYS A 507 -23.34 12.67 -54.78
C LYS A 507 -23.75 13.98 -55.47
N THR A 508 -24.73 14.67 -54.87
CA THR A 508 -25.32 15.90 -55.46
C THR A 508 -25.04 17.13 -54.61
N GLN A 509 -24.66 16.99 -53.35
CA GLN A 509 -24.48 18.10 -52.41
C GLN A 509 -23.08 18.04 -51.78
N GLN A 510 -22.44 19.20 -51.50
CA GLN A 510 -21.20 19.26 -50.75
C GLN A 510 -21.46 19.25 -49.23
N PRO A 511 -20.76 18.43 -48.45
CA PRO A 511 -20.88 18.42 -46.97
C PRO A 511 -20.41 19.76 -46.36
N ASP A 512 -21.09 20.20 -45.32
CA ASP A 512 -20.65 21.36 -44.52
C ASP A 512 -19.53 20.97 -43.57
N ASP A 513 -18.66 21.93 -43.22
CA ASP A 513 -17.67 21.79 -42.18
C ASP A 513 -18.31 21.95 -40.77
N LEU A 514 -18.80 20.81 -40.24
CA LEU A 514 -19.53 20.80 -38.95
C LEU A 514 -18.66 21.24 -37.76
N LYS A 515 -17.35 21.30 -37.88
CA LYS A 515 -16.46 21.79 -36.84
C LYS A 515 -16.64 23.30 -36.53
N LYS A 516 -17.33 24.02 -37.38
CA LYS A 516 -17.71 25.41 -37.11
C LYS A 516 -18.76 25.56 -36.01
N VAL A 517 -19.47 24.47 -35.67
CA VAL A 517 -20.38 24.40 -34.54
C VAL A 517 -19.52 24.12 -33.28
N LYS A 518 -19.53 25.04 -32.33
CA LYS A 518 -18.79 24.89 -31.08
C LYS A 518 -19.27 23.64 -30.32
N GLY A 519 -18.36 22.73 -30.05
CA GLY A 519 -18.67 21.43 -29.43
C GLY A 519 -18.54 20.25 -30.38
N ILE A 520 -18.49 20.46 -31.69
CA ILE A 520 -18.21 19.45 -32.70
C ILE A 520 -16.72 19.51 -33.06
N GLY A 521 -15.95 18.57 -32.59
CA GLY A 521 -14.54 18.39 -32.97
C GLY A 521 -14.36 17.38 -34.11
N PRO A 522 -13.15 17.16 -34.64
CA PRO A 522 -12.90 16.27 -35.78
C PRO A 522 -13.41 14.82 -35.58
N VAL A 523 -13.37 14.33 -34.34
CA VAL A 523 -13.87 12.99 -34.01
C VAL A 523 -15.40 12.95 -34.06
N MET A 524 -16.08 13.95 -33.51
CA MET A 524 -17.53 14.04 -33.49
C MET A 524 -18.09 14.27 -34.90
N GLU A 525 -17.46 15.11 -35.71
CA GLU A 525 -17.81 15.30 -37.11
C GLU A 525 -17.75 13.97 -37.88
N LYS A 526 -16.69 13.20 -37.69
CA LYS A 526 -16.57 11.87 -38.31
C LYS A 526 -17.68 10.91 -37.88
N THR A 527 -18.05 10.95 -36.59
CA THR A 527 -19.15 10.13 -36.04
C THR A 527 -20.51 10.57 -36.63
N LEU A 528 -20.78 11.87 -36.72
CA LEU A 528 -21.98 12.41 -37.35
C LEU A 528 -22.07 12.02 -38.82
N ASN A 529 -20.97 12.13 -39.56
CA ASN A 529 -20.90 11.71 -40.96
C ASN A 529 -21.12 10.19 -41.13
N GLN A 530 -20.69 9.36 -40.22
CA GLN A 530 -20.93 7.91 -40.23
C GLN A 530 -22.41 7.53 -40.04
N ILE A 531 -23.18 8.35 -39.36
CA ILE A 531 -24.62 8.15 -39.15
C ILE A 531 -25.49 8.93 -40.18
N GLY A 532 -24.87 9.63 -41.15
CA GLY A 532 -25.58 10.29 -42.26
C GLY A 532 -25.90 11.77 -42.05
N ILE A 533 -25.25 12.43 -41.06
CA ILE A 533 -25.41 13.86 -40.78
C ILE A 533 -24.21 14.62 -41.34
N TYR A 534 -24.42 15.41 -42.41
CA TYR A 534 -23.37 16.10 -43.16
C TYR A 534 -23.57 17.61 -43.28
N SER A 535 -24.76 18.15 -42.91
CA SER A 535 -25.06 19.54 -43.16
C SER A 535 -25.53 20.32 -41.94
N PHE A 536 -25.32 21.64 -41.95
CA PHE A 536 -25.89 22.53 -40.95
C PHE A 536 -27.42 22.50 -40.95
N ASP A 537 -28.03 22.20 -42.07
CA ASP A 537 -29.50 22.04 -42.18
C ASP A 537 -30.01 20.89 -41.32
N GLN A 538 -29.33 19.72 -41.37
CA GLN A 538 -29.68 18.58 -40.55
C GLN A 538 -29.47 18.87 -39.06
N VAL A 539 -28.34 19.46 -38.68
CA VAL A 539 -28.04 19.80 -37.28
C VAL A 539 -29.03 20.87 -36.75
N SER A 540 -29.44 21.83 -37.57
CA SER A 540 -30.36 22.89 -37.16
C SER A 540 -31.79 22.41 -36.85
N LYS A 541 -32.16 21.23 -37.33
CA LYS A 541 -33.49 20.61 -37.11
C LYS A 541 -33.54 19.75 -35.84
N MET A 542 -32.45 19.57 -35.13
CA MET A 542 -32.41 18.76 -33.91
C MET A 542 -33.23 19.42 -32.79
N THR A 543 -34.16 18.66 -32.24
CA THR A 543 -34.93 19.00 -31.03
C THR A 543 -34.48 18.09 -29.87
N GLU A 544 -35.11 18.20 -28.69
CA GLU A 544 -34.82 17.34 -27.54
C GLU A 544 -34.88 15.85 -27.88
N LYS A 545 -35.84 15.43 -28.71
CA LYS A 545 -35.98 14.03 -29.11
C LYS A 545 -34.82 13.53 -29.97
N GLU A 546 -34.38 14.34 -30.92
CA GLU A 546 -33.25 14.01 -31.79
C GLU A 546 -31.94 14.03 -31.04
N TYR A 547 -31.75 14.89 -30.02
CA TYR A 547 -30.58 14.86 -29.13
C TYR A 547 -30.51 13.58 -28.30
N ASP A 548 -31.64 13.14 -27.71
CA ASP A 548 -31.72 11.89 -26.95
C ASP A 548 -31.44 10.67 -27.85
N LEU A 549 -31.98 10.69 -29.09
CA LEU A 549 -31.67 9.65 -30.08
C LEU A 549 -30.18 9.65 -30.46
N LEU A 550 -29.63 10.81 -30.75
CA LEU A 550 -28.20 10.97 -31.09
C LEU A 550 -27.28 10.46 -29.96
N ASP A 551 -27.57 10.82 -28.73
CA ASP A 551 -26.83 10.35 -27.56
C ASP A 551 -26.93 8.82 -27.39
N SER A 552 -28.08 8.23 -27.72
CA SER A 552 -28.27 6.77 -27.69
C SER A 552 -27.56 6.00 -28.80
N ILE A 553 -27.22 6.67 -29.91
CA ILE A 553 -26.53 6.09 -31.08
C ILE A 553 -25.02 6.29 -31.02
N THR A 554 -24.54 7.43 -30.50
CA THR A 554 -23.15 7.85 -30.64
C THR A 554 -22.24 7.52 -29.44
N ASP A 555 -22.74 6.92 -28.36
CA ASP A 555 -21.98 6.72 -27.08
C ASP A 555 -21.26 7.99 -26.59
N SER A 556 -21.75 9.17 -26.99
CA SER A 556 -21.21 10.46 -26.56
C SER A 556 -21.71 10.82 -25.16
N PHE A 557 -21.09 11.84 -24.54
CA PHE A 557 -21.54 12.33 -23.23
C PHE A 557 -22.98 12.85 -23.34
N PRO A 558 -23.95 12.21 -22.67
CA PRO A 558 -25.36 12.57 -22.76
C PRO A 558 -25.62 14.05 -22.48
N GLY A 559 -26.48 14.69 -23.31
CA GLY A 559 -26.87 16.08 -23.17
C GLY A 559 -25.84 17.11 -23.63
N ARG A 560 -24.73 16.71 -24.24
CA ARG A 560 -23.68 17.65 -24.71
C ARG A 560 -24.19 18.50 -25.87
N ALA A 561 -24.85 17.90 -26.85
CA ALA A 561 -25.35 18.58 -28.02
C ALA A 561 -26.42 19.65 -27.68
N GLN A 562 -27.29 19.35 -26.72
CA GLN A 562 -28.29 20.25 -26.19
C GLN A 562 -27.66 21.38 -25.36
N ARG A 563 -26.76 21.06 -24.44
CA ARG A 563 -26.06 22.04 -23.59
C ARG A 563 -25.25 23.05 -24.40
N ASP A 564 -24.62 22.60 -25.47
CA ASP A 564 -23.78 23.43 -26.33
C ASP A 564 -24.62 24.10 -27.46
N ASP A 565 -25.95 23.95 -27.47
CA ASP A 565 -26.90 24.54 -28.44
C ASP A 565 -26.49 24.36 -29.92
N TRP A 566 -26.25 23.11 -30.32
CA TRP A 566 -25.80 22.82 -31.68
C TRP A 566 -26.80 23.25 -32.75
N ALA A 567 -28.10 23.06 -32.51
CA ALA A 567 -29.15 23.47 -33.45
C ALA A 567 -29.19 24.98 -33.64
N GLY A 568 -29.13 25.77 -32.56
CA GLY A 568 -29.12 27.22 -32.63
C GLY A 568 -27.85 27.76 -33.31
N GLN A 569 -26.70 27.14 -33.09
CA GLN A 569 -25.44 27.50 -33.75
C GLN A 569 -25.48 27.14 -35.26
N ALA A 570 -25.96 25.92 -35.61
CA ALA A 570 -26.05 25.47 -36.98
C ALA A 570 -27.05 26.36 -37.80
N ASN A 571 -28.13 26.80 -37.16
CA ASN A 571 -29.10 27.69 -37.81
C ASN A 571 -28.49 29.07 -38.17
N LYS A 572 -27.54 29.57 -37.40
CA LYS A 572 -26.77 30.81 -37.70
C LYS A 572 -25.74 30.61 -38.80
N LEU A 573 -25.26 29.40 -39.02
CA LEU A 573 -24.25 29.05 -40.02
C LEU A 573 -24.86 28.63 -41.38
N LYS A 574 -26.17 28.48 -41.43
CA LYS A 574 -26.97 28.08 -42.60
C LYS A 574 -27.23 29.24 -43.59
N SER A 575 -26.89 30.47 -43.23
CA SER A 575 -27.11 31.69 -44.03
C SER A 575 -25.99 31.94 -45.04
#